data_fc49c1c1c845a71e3eef4c62d07be3f0
#
_entry.id   fc49c1c1c845a71e3eef4c62d07be3f0
#
_cell.length_a   1.000
_cell.length_b   1.000
_cell.length_c   1.000
_cell.angle_alpha   90.00
_cell.angle_beta   90.00
_cell.angle_gamma   90.00
#
_symmetry.space_group_name_H-M   'P 1'
#
loop_
_entity.id
_entity.type
_entity.pdbx_description
1 polymer ?
#
loop_
_entity_poly.entity_id
_entity_poly.type
_entity_poly.pdbx_seq_one_letter_code
_entity_poly.pdbx_strand_id
1 'polypeptide(L)'
;MSGAIPTLVVDDEPLARKRVVRLLRHDPDINIVGTFSSATEAAAQARALAPQLMLLDIRMPELDGFELVAACAEQGLNPYIIFVTAYSDRSMDAFGVGAIDYLLKPFDDERFARALARAKSLIAAQEPGAAAAAPPPSLAAGRTRLLLSERGKVVVLAMRDIEFVQAAAKYVKIYAGGRCHSLRQSLGSLEGRLDPALFVRVHRSTLVNVEHIAEMHPLFHGDYELILRRGTRLTLSRRYRERLAPFLLG
;
A
#
# COMPACT_ATOMS: atom_id res chain seq x y z
N MET A 1 -4.82 -31.24 -0.15
CA MET A 1 -5.49 -30.73 -1.37
C MET A 1 -5.87 -29.31 -1.05
N SER A 2 -5.12 -28.35 -1.59
CA SER A 2 -5.45 -26.92 -1.39
C SER A 2 -6.82 -26.66 -2.02
N GLY A 3 -7.74 -26.11 -1.26
CA GLY A 3 -9.06 -25.74 -1.78
C GLY A 3 -8.94 -24.62 -2.80
N ALA A 4 -9.91 -24.51 -3.73
CA ALA A 4 -9.93 -23.43 -4.72
C ALA A 4 -10.00 -22.07 -4.00
N ILE A 5 -9.24 -21.08 -4.49
CA ILE A 5 -9.06 -19.74 -3.90
C ILE A 5 -10.37 -18.94 -3.99
N PRO A 6 -11.03 -18.60 -2.86
CA PRO A 6 -12.22 -17.77 -2.87
C PRO A 6 -11.89 -16.39 -3.44
N THR A 7 -12.47 -16.08 -4.60
CA THR A 7 -12.12 -14.88 -5.37
C THR A 7 -13.35 -14.01 -5.59
N LEU A 8 -13.18 -12.70 -5.39
CA LEU A 8 -14.20 -11.70 -5.57
C LEU A 8 -13.85 -10.76 -6.71
N VAL A 9 -14.81 -10.43 -7.57
CA VAL A 9 -14.62 -9.52 -8.70
C VAL A 9 -15.54 -8.31 -8.54
N VAL A 10 -14.97 -7.10 -8.54
CA VAL A 10 -15.72 -5.85 -8.39
C VAL A 10 -15.33 -4.87 -9.49
N ASP A 11 -16.29 -4.49 -10.31
CA ASP A 11 -16.08 -3.58 -11.45
C ASP A 11 -17.46 -3.04 -11.87
N ASP A 12 -17.66 -1.74 -11.91
CA ASP A 12 -18.94 -1.14 -12.30
C ASP A 12 -19.24 -1.32 -13.79
N GLU A 13 -18.22 -1.53 -14.62
CA GLU A 13 -18.36 -1.76 -16.05
C GLU A 13 -18.73 -3.23 -16.36
N PRO A 14 -19.95 -3.51 -16.88
CA PRO A 14 -20.42 -4.89 -17.07
C PRO A 14 -19.54 -5.73 -18.03
N LEU A 15 -18.97 -5.11 -19.07
CA LEU A 15 -18.13 -5.82 -20.06
C LEU A 15 -16.77 -6.18 -19.48
N ALA A 16 -16.14 -5.28 -18.74
CA ALA A 16 -14.88 -5.53 -18.06
C ALA A 16 -15.04 -6.63 -16.99
N ARG A 17 -16.09 -6.55 -16.18
CA ARG A 17 -16.42 -7.57 -15.18
C ARG A 17 -16.65 -8.95 -15.81
N LYS A 18 -17.43 -9.03 -16.90
CA LYS A 18 -17.64 -10.28 -17.64
C LYS A 18 -16.34 -10.85 -18.21
N ARG A 19 -15.43 -10.00 -18.72
CA ARG A 19 -14.14 -10.43 -19.23
C ARG A 19 -13.28 -11.07 -18.13
N VAL A 20 -13.15 -10.40 -17.00
CA VAL A 20 -12.39 -10.91 -15.83
C VAL A 20 -12.96 -12.25 -15.36
N VAL A 21 -14.29 -12.33 -15.18
CA VAL A 21 -14.97 -13.56 -14.78
C VAL A 21 -14.74 -14.70 -15.78
N ARG A 22 -14.78 -14.41 -17.09
CA ARG A 22 -14.49 -15.41 -18.12
C ARG A 22 -13.08 -15.96 -18.01
N LEU A 23 -12.07 -15.09 -17.80
CA LEU A 23 -10.67 -15.50 -17.68
C LEU A 23 -10.44 -16.35 -16.42
N LEU A 24 -11.07 -15.97 -15.29
CA LEU A 24 -10.96 -16.73 -14.04
C LEU A 24 -11.61 -18.11 -14.11
N ARG A 25 -12.73 -18.28 -14.86
CA ARG A 25 -13.45 -19.57 -14.97
C ARG A 25 -12.63 -20.69 -15.62
N HIS A 26 -11.58 -20.34 -16.35
CA HIS A 26 -10.68 -21.32 -16.97
C HIS A 26 -9.58 -21.83 -16.00
N ASP A 27 -9.47 -21.24 -14.82
CA ASP A 27 -8.48 -21.63 -13.81
C ASP A 27 -9.15 -22.48 -12.70
N PRO A 28 -8.79 -23.79 -12.58
CA PRO A 28 -9.42 -24.69 -11.62
C PRO A 28 -9.10 -24.36 -10.15
N ASP A 29 -8.03 -23.56 -9.91
CA ASP A 29 -7.66 -23.17 -8.56
C ASP A 29 -8.44 -21.95 -8.07
N ILE A 30 -9.34 -21.38 -8.90
CA ILE A 30 -10.12 -20.18 -8.56
C ILE A 30 -11.59 -20.53 -8.33
N ASN A 31 -12.12 -20.11 -7.18
CA ASN A 31 -13.54 -20.18 -6.87
C ASN A 31 -14.11 -18.75 -6.79
N ILE A 32 -14.90 -18.33 -7.78
CA ILE A 32 -15.54 -17.01 -7.77
C ILE A 32 -16.71 -17.05 -6.77
N VAL A 33 -16.51 -16.45 -5.60
CA VAL A 33 -17.51 -16.41 -4.51
C VAL A 33 -18.48 -15.22 -4.63
N GLY A 34 -18.14 -14.20 -5.43
CA GLY A 34 -19.02 -13.06 -5.68
C GLY A 34 -18.55 -12.19 -6.84
N THR A 35 -19.54 -11.53 -7.49
CA THR A 35 -19.28 -10.53 -8.53
C THR A 35 -20.18 -9.33 -8.29
N PHE A 36 -19.61 -8.14 -8.14
CA PHE A 36 -20.34 -6.93 -7.77
C PHE A 36 -20.09 -5.81 -8.77
N SER A 37 -21.10 -4.97 -8.97
CA SER A 37 -21.00 -3.72 -9.72
C SER A 37 -20.76 -2.51 -8.82
N SER A 38 -20.79 -2.70 -7.52
CA SER A 38 -20.63 -1.65 -6.52
C SER A 38 -19.65 -2.10 -5.43
N ALA A 39 -18.73 -1.21 -5.07
CA ALA A 39 -17.82 -1.42 -3.94
C ALA A 39 -18.57 -1.47 -2.60
N THR A 40 -19.66 -0.69 -2.47
CA THR A 40 -20.51 -0.68 -1.28
C THR A 40 -21.16 -2.04 -1.02
N GLU A 41 -21.73 -2.67 -2.07
CA GLU A 41 -22.29 -4.01 -1.98
C GLU A 41 -21.22 -5.05 -1.65
N ALA A 42 -20.06 -4.95 -2.31
CA ALA A 42 -18.93 -5.85 -2.06
C ALA A 42 -18.44 -5.76 -0.62
N ALA A 43 -18.30 -4.55 -0.07
CA ALA A 43 -17.90 -4.32 1.33
C ALA A 43 -18.89 -4.95 2.34
N ALA A 44 -20.20 -4.82 2.08
CA ALA A 44 -21.23 -5.38 2.93
C ALA A 44 -21.19 -6.91 2.98
N GLN A 45 -20.79 -7.58 1.90
CA GLN A 45 -20.76 -9.03 1.79
C GLN A 45 -19.37 -9.64 2.00
N ALA A 46 -18.30 -8.84 2.00
CA ALA A 46 -16.93 -9.31 2.07
C ALA A 46 -16.68 -10.24 3.26
N ARG A 47 -17.24 -9.91 4.44
CA ARG A 47 -17.07 -10.73 5.66
C ARG A 47 -17.70 -12.11 5.53
N ALA A 48 -18.87 -12.21 4.92
CA ALA A 48 -19.57 -13.49 4.73
C ALA A 48 -18.91 -14.36 3.65
N LEU A 49 -18.38 -13.72 2.59
CA LEU A 49 -17.74 -14.39 1.46
C LEU A 49 -16.29 -14.75 1.75
N ALA A 50 -15.65 -14.10 2.74
CA ALA A 50 -14.28 -14.32 3.17
C ALA A 50 -13.28 -14.50 2.00
N PRO A 51 -13.17 -13.54 1.04
CA PRO A 51 -12.33 -13.70 -0.12
C PRO A 51 -10.86 -13.72 0.26
N GLN A 52 -10.09 -14.61 -0.37
CA GLN A 52 -8.62 -14.59 -0.31
C GLN A 52 -8.00 -13.76 -1.42
N LEU A 53 -8.70 -13.60 -2.54
CA LEU A 53 -8.27 -12.78 -3.68
C LEU A 53 -9.41 -11.85 -4.11
N MET A 54 -9.07 -10.60 -4.43
CA MET A 54 -10.02 -9.65 -4.99
C MET A 54 -9.44 -9.02 -6.28
N LEU A 55 -10.23 -9.02 -7.35
CA LEU A 55 -9.94 -8.28 -8.57
C LEU A 55 -10.87 -7.06 -8.59
N LEU A 56 -10.30 -5.86 -8.51
CA LEU A 56 -11.03 -4.62 -8.26
C LEU A 56 -10.78 -3.58 -9.34
N ASP A 57 -11.84 -2.94 -9.86
CA ASP A 57 -11.64 -1.63 -10.47
C ASP A 57 -11.36 -0.59 -9.37
N ILE A 58 -10.55 0.38 -9.70
CA ILE A 58 -10.25 1.50 -8.79
C ILE A 58 -11.40 2.50 -8.79
N ARG A 59 -11.89 2.87 -9.98
CA ARG A 59 -12.91 3.90 -10.11
C ARG A 59 -14.30 3.28 -10.23
N MET A 60 -15.03 3.39 -9.14
CA MET A 60 -16.44 3.01 -9.07
C MET A 60 -17.24 4.13 -8.42
N PRO A 61 -18.53 4.28 -8.72
CA PRO A 61 -19.41 5.21 -8.03
C PRO A 61 -19.46 4.96 -6.51
N GLU A 62 -19.71 6.01 -5.73
CA GLU A 62 -19.87 6.01 -4.27
C GLU A 62 -18.59 5.68 -3.50
N LEU A 63 -18.10 4.46 -3.61
CA LEU A 63 -16.90 3.96 -2.93
C LEU A 63 -15.88 3.49 -3.97
N ASP A 64 -14.64 3.97 -3.90
CA ASP A 64 -13.60 3.52 -4.83
C ASP A 64 -12.94 2.20 -4.38
N GLY A 65 -12.13 1.59 -5.26
CA GLY A 65 -11.47 0.31 -4.97
C GLY A 65 -10.50 0.38 -3.78
N PHE A 66 -9.89 1.53 -3.49
CA PHE A 66 -9.01 1.69 -2.33
C PHE A 66 -9.81 1.80 -1.04
N GLU A 67 -10.94 2.49 -1.09
CA GLU A 67 -11.86 2.59 0.04
C GLU A 67 -12.47 1.22 0.38
N LEU A 68 -12.77 0.39 -0.64
CA LEU A 68 -13.19 -0.99 -0.44
C LEU A 68 -12.13 -1.82 0.29
N VAL A 69 -10.86 -1.70 -0.11
CA VAL A 69 -9.76 -2.40 0.58
C VAL A 69 -9.63 -1.94 2.02
N ALA A 70 -9.76 -0.63 2.28
CA ALA A 70 -9.75 -0.10 3.65
C ALA A 70 -10.92 -0.62 4.48
N ALA A 71 -12.13 -0.66 3.92
CA ALA A 71 -13.31 -1.22 4.58
C ALA A 71 -13.17 -2.72 4.89
N CYS A 72 -12.52 -3.50 4.02
CA CYS A 72 -12.19 -4.90 4.30
C CYS A 72 -11.21 -5.01 5.48
N ALA A 73 -10.17 -4.17 5.52
CA ALA A 73 -9.18 -4.17 6.60
C ALA A 73 -9.80 -3.81 7.96
N GLU A 74 -10.73 -2.86 8.00
CA GLU A 74 -11.52 -2.53 9.21
C GLU A 74 -12.36 -3.69 9.72
N GLN A 75 -12.79 -4.58 8.81
CA GLN A 75 -13.49 -5.82 9.15
C GLN A 75 -12.55 -6.99 9.53
N GLY A 76 -11.24 -6.76 9.57
CA GLY A 76 -10.22 -7.77 9.85
C GLY A 76 -9.91 -8.70 8.67
N LEU A 77 -10.31 -8.33 7.46
CA LEU A 77 -10.06 -9.07 6.22
C LEU A 77 -8.84 -8.48 5.51
N ASN A 78 -7.93 -9.35 5.08
CA ASN A 78 -6.73 -8.95 4.34
C ASN A 78 -6.59 -9.78 3.05
N PRO A 79 -7.54 -9.65 2.10
CA PRO A 79 -7.46 -10.37 0.84
C PRO A 79 -6.28 -9.85 0.00
N TYR A 80 -5.75 -10.71 -0.83
CA TYR A 80 -4.81 -10.30 -1.87
C TYR A 80 -5.54 -9.51 -2.96
N ILE A 81 -4.93 -8.43 -3.44
CA ILE A 81 -5.58 -7.49 -4.37
C ILE A 81 -4.86 -7.46 -5.71
N ILE A 82 -5.61 -7.59 -6.80
CA ILE A 82 -5.20 -7.23 -8.16
C ILE A 82 -6.13 -6.10 -8.62
N PHE A 83 -5.57 -4.93 -8.90
CA PHE A 83 -6.36 -3.86 -9.51
C PHE A 83 -6.48 -4.03 -11.02
N VAL A 84 -7.68 -3.83 -11.55
CA VAL A 84 -8.01 -3.94 -12.98
C VAL A 84 -8.72 -2.66 -13.40
N THR A 85 -8.02 -1.69 -13.98
CA THR A 85 -8.58 -0.36 -14.18
C THR A 85 -8.10 0.32 -15.47
N ALA A 86 -8.87 1.28 -15.98
CA ALA A 86 -8.49 2.11 -17.12
C ALA A 86 -7.51 3.26 -16.75
N TYR A 87 -7.23 3.47 -15.47
CA TYR A 87 -6.46 4.62 -14.98
C TYR A 87 -5.00 4.27 -14.69
N SER A 88 -4.09 4.91 -15.45
CA SER A 88 -2.64 4.81 -15.26
C SER A 88 -2.12 5.59 -14.06
N ASP A 89 -2.81 6.66 -13.64
CA ASP A 89 -2.30 7.61 -12.64
C ASP A 89 -2.32 7.09 -11.19
N ARG A 90 -3.11 6.03 -10.91
CA ARG A 90 -3.23 5.44 -9.58
C ARG A 90 -2.56 4.09 -9.41
N SER A 91 -1.81 3.63 -10.40
CA SER A 91 -1.01 2.40 -10.27
C SER A 91 -0.07 2.40 -9.07
N MET A 92 0.36 3.58 -8.66
CA MET A 92 1.26 3.78 -7.54
C MET A 92 0.56 3.65 -6.17
N ASP A 93 -0.71 4.07 -6.08
CA ASP A 93 -1.52 3.90 -4.87
C ASP A 93 -1.86 2.42 -4.64
N ALA A 94 -2.05 1.64 -5.72
CA ALA A 94 -2.27 0.21 -5.67
C ALA A 94 -1.12 -0.56 -4.98
N PHE A 95 0.13 -0.18 -5.22
CA PHE A 95 1.28 -0.73 -4.51
C PHE A 95 1.31 -0.32 -3.03
N GLY A 96 0.68 0.80 -2.68
CA GLY A 96 0.58 1.30 -1.30
C GLY A 96 -0.37 0.53 -0.40
N VAL A 97 -1.41 -0.08 -0.95
CA VAL A 97 -2.38 -0.91 -0.21
C VAL A 97 -2.02 -2.39 -0.21
N GLY A 98 -0.81 -2.76 -0.61
CA GLY A 98 -0.37 -4.16 -0.62
C GLY A 98 -0.91 -4.96 -1.81
N ALA A 99 -1.34 -4.30 -2.89
CA ALA A 99 -1.78 -4.97 -4.10
C ALA A 99 -0.65 -5.82 -4.70
N ILE A 100 -1.00 -7.02 -5.15
CA ILE A 100 -0.06 -7.95 -5.79
C ILE A 100 0.33 -7.46 -7.17
N ASP A 101 -0.65 -6.95 -7.91
CA ASP A 101 -0.46 -6.52 -9.28
C ASP A 101 -1.51 -5.48 -9.71
N TYR A 102 -1.25 -4.91 -10.88
CA TYR A 102 -2.05 -3.87 -11.49
C TYR A 102 -2.22 -4.15 -12.99
N LEU A 103 -3.45 -4.27 -13.44
CA LEU A 103 -3.82 -4.52 -14.82
C LEU A 103 -4.47 -3.27 -15.43
N LEU A 104 -3.76 -2.60 -16.34
CA LEU A 104 -4.31 -1.46 -17.06
C LEU A 104 -5.21 -1.95 -18.20
N LYS A 105 -6.46 -1.52 -18.23
CA LYS A 105 -7.38 -1.76 -19.35
C LYS A 105 -6.99 -0.88 -20.55
N PRO A 106 -6.94 -1.46 -21.80
CA PRO A 106 -7.13 -2.87 -22.11
C PRO A 106 -5.87 -3.71 -21.83
N PHE A 107 -6.04 -4.90 -21.28
CA PHE A 107 -4.96 -5.87 -21.05
C PHE A 107 -5.17 -7.13 -21.87
N ASP A 108 -4.09 -7.83 -22.21
CA ASP A 108 -4.13 -9.13 -22.87
C ASP A 108 -4.26 -10.29 -21.86
N ASP A 109 -4.60 -11.46 -22.38
CA ASP A 109 -4.84 -12.65 -21.56
C ASP A 109 -3.54 -13.17 -20.91
N GLU A 110 -2.38 -12.96 -21.55
CA GLU A 110 -1.07 -13.33 -21.04
C GLU A 110 -0.68 -12.47 -19.81
N ARG A 111 -0.92 -11.15 -19.90
CA ARG A 111 -0.67 -10.22 -18.77
C ARG A 111 -1.57 -10.56 -17.57
N PHE A 112 -2.84 -10.91 -17.84
CA PHE A 112 -3.77 -11.38 -16.82
C PHE A 112 -3.28 -12.67 -16.16
N ALA A 113 -2.88 -13.67 -16.95
CA ALA A 113 -2.39 -14.95 -16.45
C ALA A 113 -1.15 -14.78 -15.55
N ARG A 114 -0.22 -13.89 -15.91
CA ARG A 114 0.96 -13.58 -15.07
C ARG A 114 0.57 -12.98 -13.72
N ALA A 115 -0.37 -12.04 -13.70
CA ALA A 115 -0.85 -11.45 -12.46
C ALA A 115 -1.53 -12.49 -11.55
N LEU A 116 -2.37 -13.34 -12.15
CA LEU A 116 -3.06 -14.41 -11.43
C LEU A 116 -2.09 -15.46 -10.88
N ALA A 117 -1.11 -15.88 -11.66
CA ALA A 117 -0.08 -16.83 -11.23
C ALA A 117 0.71 -16.29 -10.03
N ARG A 118 1.05 -15.00 -10.05
CA ARG A 118 1.72 -14.34 -8.93
C ARG A 118 0.85 -14.34 -7.68
N ALA A 119 -0.45 -14.05 -7.80
CA ALA A 119 -1.39 -14.09 -6.68
C ALA A 119 -1.49 -15.50 -6.09
N LYS A 120 -1.66 -16.52 -6.93
CA LYS A 120 -1.72 -17.93 -6.50
C LYS A 120 -0.46 -18.35 -5.74
N SER A 121 0.73 -17.98 -6.24
CA SER A 121 2.00 -18.28 -5.56
C SER A 121 2.09 -17.65 -4.17
N LEU A 122 1.62 -16.43 -4.00
CA LEU A 122 1.64 -15.75 -2.71
C LEU A 122 0.62 -16.34 -1.73
N ILE A 123 -0.57 -16.73 -2.20
CA ILE A 123 -1.59 -17.38 -1.39
C ILE A 123 -1.10 -18.76 -0.91
N ALA A 124 -0.55 -19.58 -1.83
CA ALA A 124 -0.01 -20.90 -1.50
C ALA A 124 1.14 -20.85 -0.48
N ALA A 125 1.95 -19.80 -0.50
CA ALA A 125 3.05 -19.63 0.46
C ALA A 125 2.59 -19.32 1.90
N GLN A 126 1.32 -18.96 2.11
CA GLN A 126 0.76 -18.67 3.44
C GLN A 126 0.01 -19.87 4.07
N GLU A 127 -0.19 -20.98 3.36
CA GLU A 127 -0.83 -22.15 3.96
C GLU A 127 0.10 -22.82 4.99
N PRO A 128 -0.41 -23.15 6.21
CA PRO A 128 0.37 -23.87 7.21
C PRO A 128 0.63 -25.31 6.74
N GLY A 129 1.79 -25.59 6.17
CA GLY A 129 2.16 -26.94 5.73
C GLY A 129 3.11 -27.03 4.54
N ALA A 130 3.37 -25.96 3.83
CA ALA A 130 4.42 -25.92 2.81
C ALA A 130 5.79 -25.77 3.48
N ALA A 131 6.61 -26.83 3.43
CA ALA A 131 7.96 -26.84 3.94
C ALA A 131 8.76 -25.63 3.45
N ALA A 132 9.25 -24.85 4.39
CA ALA A 132 10.43 -23.98 4.37
C ALA A 132 10.99 -23.57 2.98
N ALA A 133 10.20 -22.90 2.16
CA ALA A 133 10.70 -21.81 1.36
C ALA A 133 10.57 -20.56 2.25
N ALA A 134 11.64 -19.79 2.39
CA ALA A 134 11.69 -18.62 3.24
C ALA A 134 10.39 -17.81 3.10
N PRO A 135 9.78 -17.33 4.19
CA PRO A 135 8.58 -16.54 4.09
C PRO A 135 8.83 -15.43 3.07
N PRO A 136 7.88 -15.12 2.18
CA PRO A 136 8.02 -13.94 1.35
C PRO A 136 8.34 -12.82 2.33
N PRO A 137 9.35 -11.98 2.07
CA PRO A 137 9.81 -11.01 3.05
C PRO A 137 8.59 -10.28 3.57
N SER A 138 8.36 -10.40 4.87
CA SER A 138 7.32 -9.66 5.59
C SER A 138 7.33 -8.26 5.02
N LEU A 139 6.20 -7.73 4.55
CA LEU A 139 6.10 -6.40 3.93
C LEU A 139 6.55 -5.29 4.90
N ALA A 140 6.89 -5.65 6.13
CA ALA A 140 7.49 -4.80 7.15
C ALA A 140 9.02 -4.87 7.20
N ALA A 141 9.66 -5.96 6.74
CA ALA A 141 11.11 -6.10 6.77
C ALA A 141 11.68 -6.00 5.35
N GLY A 142 12.10 -4.79 4.95
CA GLY A 142 12.90 -4.57 3.76
C GLY A 142 12.28 -3.81 2.60
N ARG A 143 11.32 -2.92 2.82
CA ARG A 143 10.95 -1.91 1.82
C ARG A 143 12.15 -0.98 1.60
N THR A 144 12.99 -1.32 0.63
CA THR A 144 14.21 -0.54 0.35
C THR A 144 13.96 0.63 -0.60
N ARG A 145 12.80 0.67 -1.26
CA ARG A 145 12.49 1.67 -2.29
C ARG A 145 11.05 2.15 -2.23
N LEU A 146 10.86 3.45 -2.38
CA LEU A 146 9.57 4.12 -2.56
C LEU A 146 9.43 4.55 -4.02
N LEU A 147 8.33 4.17 -4.64
CA LEU A 147 8.02 4.54 -6.01
C LEU A 147 7.06 5.74 -5.99
N LEU A 148 7.39 6.79 -6.72
CA LEU A 148 6.59 8.00 -6.85
C LEU A 148 6.22 8.23 -8.31
N SER A 149 4.96 8.62 -8.59
CA SER A 149 4.58 9.15 -9.89
C SER A 149 4.61 10.68 -9.84
N GLU A 150 5.49 11.28 -10.62
CA GLU A 150 5.64 12.72 -10.72
C GLU A 150 5.65 13.14 -12.19
N ARG A 151 4.64 13.94 -12.61
CA ARG A 151 4.54 14.50 -13.97
C ARG A 151 4.65 13.44 -15.08
N GLY A 152 4.01 12.28 -14.90
CA GLY A 152 4.02 11.19 -15.88
C GLY A 152 5.31 10.35 -15.92
N LYS A 153 6.24 10.58 -14.97
CA LYS A 153 7.45 9.77 -14.79
C LYS A 153 7.40 9.02 -13.47
N VAL A 154 7.95 7.82 -13.46
CA VAL A 154 8.14 7.05 -12.23
C VAL A 154 9.51 7.40 -11.65
N VAL A 155 9.50 7.97 -10.45
CA VAL A 155 10.71 8.23 -9.67
C VAL A 155 10.85 7.14 -8.62
N VAL A 156 12.00 6.46 -8.59
CA VAL A 156 12.32 5.42 -7.62
C VAL A 156 13.23 6.03 -6.56
N LEU A 157 12.76 6.15 -5.33
CA LEU A 157 13.56 6.63 -4.21
C LEU A 157 13.99 5.45 -3.33
N ALA A 158 15.26 5.34 -3.01
CA ALA A 158 15.68 4.45 -1.95
C ALA A 158 15.19 5.02 -0.61
N MET A 159 14.58 4.19 0.26
CA MET A 159 14.03 4.68 1.54
C MET A 159 15.10 5.32 2.42
N ARG A 160 16.31 4.80 2.38
CA ARG A 160 17.47 5.39 3.08
C ARG A 160 17.82 6.80 2.63
N ASP A 161 17.47 7.19 1.38
CA ASP A 161 17.77 8.51 0.84
C ASP A 161 16.68 9.53 1.20
N ILE A 162 15.52 9.07 1.71
CA ILE A 162 14.45 9.95 2.18
C ILE A 162 14.81 10.44 3.57
N GLU A 163 14.93 11.75 3.71
CA GLU A 163 15.31 12.41 4.95
C GLU A 163 14.11 12.64 5.86
N PHE A 164 13.03 13.20 5.30
CA PHE A 164 11.77 13.44 6.02
C PHE A 164 10.62 13.64 5.04
N VAL A 165 9.40 13.60 5.58
CA VAL A 165 8.16 13.82 4.85
C VAL A 165 7.31 14.83 5.60
N GLN A 166 6.71 15.78 4.88
CA GLN A 166 5.79 16.77 5.45
C GLN A 166 4.45 16.81 4.74
N ALA A 167 3.37 16.88 5.51
CA ALA A 167 2.05 17.17 4.98
C ALA A 167 1.96 18.64 4.53
N ALA A 168 1.41 18.87 3.34
CA ALA A 168 1.19 20.18 2.74
C ALA A 168 -0.19 20.21 2.08
N ALA A 169 -1.22 20.58 2.83
CA ALA A 169 -2.62 20.57 2.41
C ALA A 169 -3.07 19.18 1.87
N LYS A 170 -3.38 19.09 0.58
CA LYS A 170 -3.78 17.83 -0.09
C LYS A 170 -2.61 16.99 -0.59
N TYR A 171 -1.37 17.39 -0.29
CA TYR A 171 -0.14 16.74 -0.76
C TYR A 171 0.73 16.38 0.44
N VAL A 172 1.62 15.43 0.23
CA VAL A 172 2.80 15.22 1.06
C VAL A 172 4.04 15.58 0.26
N LYS A 173 4.98 16.24 0.91
CA LYS A 173 6.29 16.59 0.37
C LYS A 173 7.31 15.60 0.92
N ILE A 174 8.02 14.90 0.05
CA ILE A 174 9.05 13.92 0.37
C ILE A 174 10.39 14.56 0.03
N TYR A 175 11.26 14.67 1.01
CA TYR A 175 12.59 15.25 0.85
C TYR A 175 13.61 14.12 0.82
N ALA A 176 14.28 13.97 -0.33
CA ALA A 176 15.23 12.90 -0.57
C ALA A 176 16.42 13.41 -1.42
N GLY A 177 17.64 13.21 -0.93
CA GLY A 177 18.83 13.57 -1.67
C GLY A 177 18.93 15.06 -2.07
N GLY A 178 18.35 15.96 -1.26
CA GLY A 178 18.30 17.40 -1.56
C GLY A 178 17.23 17.79 -2.59
N ARG A 179 16.36 16.88 -3.00
CA ARG A 179 15.20 17.13 -3.87
C ARG A 179 13.92 17.02 -3.08
N CYS A 180 12.87 17.74 -3.52
CA CYS A 180 11.53 17.68 -2.95
C CYS A 180 10.58 17.09 -3.99
N HIS A 181 9.91 16.02 -3.62
CA HIS A 181 8.89 15.35 -4.42
C HIS A 181 7.53 15.57 -3.79
N SER A 182 6.51 15.83 -4.60
CA SER A 182 5.16 16.08 -4.12
C SER A 182 4.22 14.96 -4.56
N LEU A 183 3.48 14.39 -3.61
CA LEU A 183 2.54 13.31 -3.85
C LEU A 183 1.16 13.67 -3.29
N ARG A 184 0.11 13.46 -4.07
CA ARG A 184 -1.27 13.76 -3.64
C ARG A 184 -1.83 12.59 -2.84
N GLN A 185 -1.54 12.56 -1.56
CA GLN A 185 -2.07 11.58 -0.59
C GLN A 185 -1.99 12.14 0.83
N SER A 186 -2.59 11.44 1.79
CA SER A 186 -2.46 11.80 3.21
C SER A 186 -1.13 11.33 3.79
N LEU A 187 -0.65 12.01 4.84
CA LEU A 187 0.56 11.59 5.54
C LEU A 187 0.39 10.22 6.20
N GLY A 188 -0.80 9.89 6.69
CA GLY A 188 -1.11 8.59 7.30
C GLY A 188 -1.04 7.44 6.28
N SER A 189 -1.57 7.66 5.07
CA SER A 189 -1.45 6.68 3.98
C SER A 189 0.01 6.43 3.58
N LEU A 190 0.84 7.48 3.54
CA LEU A 190 2.28 7.31 3.26
C LEU A 190 3.01 6.64 4.43
N GLU A 191 2.67 6.96 5.69
CA GLU A 191 3.25 6.36 6.89
C GLU A 191 3.16 4.81 6.86
N GLY A 192 2.00 4.27 6.46
CA GLY A 192 1.82 2.81 6.30
C GLY A 192 2.63 2.16 5.16
N ARG A 193 3.20 2.97 4.27
CA ARG A 193 4.06 2.51 3.14
C ARG A 193 5.53 2.59 3.46
N LEU A 194 5.92 3.38 4.44
CA LEU A 194 7.31 3.54 4.86
C LEU A 194 7.71 2.42 5.83
N ASP A 195 9.01 2.16 5.92
CA ASP A 195 9.56 1.19 6.86
C ASP A 195 9.47 1.77 8.29
N PRO A 196 8.70 1.17 9.21
CA PRO A 196 8.57 1.65 10.57
C PRO A 196 9.88 1.57 11.38
N ALA A 197 10.88 0.79 10.93
CA ALA A 197 12.20 0.75 11.52
C ALA A 197 13.05 1.98 11.15
N LEU A 198 12.69 2.68 10.06
CA LEU A 198 13.40 3.87 9.58
C LEU A 198 12.62 5.17 9.83
N PHE A 199 11.27 5.13 9.76
CA PHE A 199 10.45 6.32 9.78
C PHE A 199 9.59 6.43 11.02
N VAL A 200 9.72 7.57 11.70
CA VAL A 200 8.95 7.88 12.90
C VAL A 200 8.18 9.19 12.73
N ARG A 201 6.95 9.18 13.19
CA ARG A 201 6.15 10.41 13.23
C ARG A 201 6.59 11.28 14.40
N VAL A 202 7.08 12.47 14.09
CA VAL A 202 7.61 13.44 15.08
C VAL A 202 6.66 14.63 15.30
N HIS A 203 5.75 14.86 14.36
CA HIS A 203 4.72 15.89 14.43
C HIS A 203 3.45 15.42 13.72
N ARG A 204 2.29 16.06 13.99
CA ARG A 204 1.02 15.75 13.28
C ARG A 204 1.14 15.83 11.75
N SER A 205 2.12 16.59 11.26
CA SER A 205 2.37 16.82 9.83
C SER A 205 3.75 16.35 9.36
N THR A 206 4.55 15.64 10.18
CA THR A 206 5.94 15.32 9.82
C THR A 206 6.32 13.91 10.25
N LEU A 207 6.89 13.14 9.28
CA LEU A 207 7.62 11.91 9.51
C LEU A 207 9.10 12.18 9.26
N VAL A 208 9.99 11.59 10.06
CA VAL A 208 11.44 11.71 9.89
C VAL A 208 12.06 10.32 9.75
N ASN A 209 13.07 10.20 8.91
CA ASN A 209 13.94 9.04 8.89
C ASN A 209 14.96 9.18 10.01
N VAL A 210 14.95 8.25 10.94
CA VAL A 210 15.80 8.29 12.15
C VAL A 210 17.29 8.24 11.84
N GLU A 211 17.69 7.59 10.73
CA GLU A 211 19.10 7.56 10.29
C GLU A 211 19.63 8.92 9.85
N HIS A 212 18.76 9.87 9.51
CA HIS A 212 19.15 11.22 9.12
C HIS A 212 19.18 12.22 10.29
N ILE A 213 18.76 11.84 11.49
CA ILE A 213 18.86 12.69 12.67
C ILE A 213 20.32 12.78 13.08
N ALA A 214 20.86 14.00 13.18
CA ALA A 214 22.22 14.28 13.64
C ALA A 214 22.22 14.71 15.11
N GLU A 215 21.30 15.62 15.48
CA GLU A 215 21.25 16.21 16.80
C GLU A 215 19.80 16.41 17.25
N MET A 216 19.61 16.46 18.57
CA MET A 216 18.33 16.76 19.21
C MET A 216 18.53 17.75 20.35
N HIS A 217 17.90 18.90 20.25
CA HIS A 217 17.98 19.97 21.23
C HIS A 217 16.66 20.19 21.95
N PRO A 218 16.64 20.27 23.29
CA PRO A 218 15.41 20.56 24.02
C PRO A 218 14.94 21.98 23.72
N LEU A 219 13.63 22.14 23.49
CA LEU A 219 12.94 23.42 23.34
C LEU A 219 12.04 23.68 24.57
N PHE A 220 11.49 24.88 24.65
CA PHE A 220 10.50 25.24 25.65
C PHE A 220 9.25 24.33 25.57
N HIS A 221 8.56 24.12 26.67
CA HIS A 221 7.31 23.37 26.79
C HIS A 221 7.39 21.85 26.51
N GLY A 222 8.61 21.27 26.49
CA GLY A 222 8.80 19.82 26.33
C GLY A 222 8.85 19.32 24.88
N ASP A 223 8.90 20.21 23.93
CA ASP A 223 9.20 19.92 22.53
C ASP A 223 10.73 19.83 22.34
N TYR A 224 11.18 19.27 21.21
CA TYR A 224 12.57 19.22 20.81
C TYR A 224 12.76 19.70 19.38
N GLU A 225 13.91 20.31 19.09
CA GLU A 225 14.38 20.55 17.76
C GLU A 225 15.25 19.37 17.31
N LEU A 226 14.90 18.77 16.16
CA LEU A 226 15.71 17.76 15.51
C LEU A 226 16.49 18.43 14.41
N ILE A 227 17.81 18.25 14.41
CA ILE A 227 18.69 18.72 13.35
C ILE A 227 19.10 17.51 12.52
N LEU A 228 18.74 17.53 11.24
CA LEU A 228 19.14 16.46 10.31
C LEU A 228 20.55 16.66 9.81
N ARG A 229 21.19 15.59 9.33
CA ARG A 229 22.58 15.59 8.82
C ARG A 229 22.87 16.67 7.77
N ARG A 230 21.83 17.12 7.04
CA ARG A 230 21.94 18.21 6.05
C ARG A 230 21.58 19.59 6.61
N GLY A 231 21.43 19.71 7.91
CA GLY A 231 21.14 20.98 8.58
C GLY A 231 19.65 21.37 8.60
N THR A 232 18.75 20.55 8.05
CA THR A 232 17.30 20.80 8.15
C THR A 232 16.86 20.67 9.59
N ARG A 233 16.05 21.62 10.06
CA ARG A 233 15.50 21.63 11.41
C ARG A 233 14.03 21.24 11.39
N LEU A 234 13.64 20.30 12.24
CA LEU A 234 12.28 19.81 12.40
C LEU A 234 11.88 19.88 13.86
N THR A 235 10.59 20.01 14.13
CA THR A 235 10.07 19.99 15.50
C THR A 235 9.58 18.58 15.85
N LEU A 236 10.11 18.02 16.93
CA LEU A 236 9.54 16.87 17.62
C LEU A 236 8.59 17.39 18.70
N SER A 237 7.32 17.22 18.48
CA SER A 237 6.31 17.60 19.46
C SER A 237 6.30 16.61 20.64
N ARG A 238 6.13 17.11 21.86
CA ARG A 238 6.07 16.33 23.11
C ARG A 238 5.16 15.10 23.00
N ARG A 239 4.05 15.19 22.27
CA ARG A 239 3.07 14.13 22.05
C ARG A 239 3.66 12.93 21.29
N TYR A 240 4.70 13.13 20.49
CA TYR A 240 5.34 12.12 19.65
C TYR A 240 6.69 11.64 20.19
N ARG A 241 7.14 12.17 21.33
CA ARG A 241 8.46 11.87 21.91
C ARG A 241 8.64 10.38 22.19
N GLU A 242 7.62 9.73 22.75
CA GLU A 242 7.68 8.30 23.09
C GLU A 242 7.89 7.41 21.85
N ARG A 243 7.43 7.85 20.68
CA ARG A 243 7.62 7.10 19.43
C ARG A 243 9.08 7.10 18.95
N LEU A 244 9.84 8.14 19.30
CA LEU A 244 11.25 8.24 18.94
C LEU A 244 12.17 7.56 19.98
N ALA A 245 11.71 7.38 21.21
CA ALA A 245 12.52 6.82 22.31
C ALA A 245 13.20 5.47 21.96
N PRO A 246 12.54 4.49 21.29
CA PRO A 246 13.17 3.21 20.96
C PRO A 246 14.40 3.34 20.03
N PHE A 247 14.52 4.43 19.29
CA PHE A 247 15.61 4.66 18.33
C PHE A 247 16.78 5.46 18.92
N LEU A 248 16.62 5.99 20.15
CA LEU A 248 17.62 6.80 20.83
C LEU A 248 18.37 6.04 21.91
N LEU A 249 17.91 4.82 22.24
CA LEU A 249 18.54 3.94 23.22
C LEU A 249 19.40 2.92 22.48
N GLY A 250 20.60 3.32 22.14
CA GLY A 250 21.70 2.50 21.67
C GLY A 250 22.87 2.59 22.63
#